data_0b9744064053f0182c0f6411775013c2
#
_entry.id   0b9744064053f0182c0f6411775013c2
#
_cell.length_a   1.000
_cell.length_b   1.000
_cell.length_c   1.000
_cell.angle_alpha   90.00
_cell.angle_beta   90.00
_cell.angle_gamma   90.00
#
_symmetry.space_group_name_H-M   'P 1'
#
loop_
_entity.id
_entity.type
_entity.pdbx_description
1 polymer ?
#
loop_
_entity_poly.entity_id
_entity_poly.type
_entity_poly.pdbx_seq_one_letter_code
_entity_poly.pdbx_strand_id
1 'polypeptide(L)'
;MELVALLSTGKGTWAQVAGLMTHGEWDKIVIIGDDFAKNFKHEKKFEFVKVSLNQKIKELQQDLKSKLKGKFSGTEVALTIASGDGKEHMALISALINLPVGIRFAALTKEGVIDL
;
A
#
# COMPACT_ATOMS: atom_id res chain seq x y z
N MET A 1 7.81 11.76 -2.98
CA MET A 1 7.40 10.38 -3.28
C MET A 1 6.15 10.03 -2.48
N GLU A 2 5.18 9.40 -3.11
CA GLU A 2 3.96 8.96 -2.46
C GLU A 2 4.11 7.49 -2.05
N LEU A 3 3.60 7.14 -0.86
CA LEU A 3 3.69 5.77 -0.33
C LEU A 3 2.37 5.06 -0.49
N VAL A 4 2.42 3.82 -0.99
CA VAL A 4 1.26 2.92 -1.04
C VAL A 4 1.59 1.71 -0.16
N ALA A 5 0.69 1.39 0.74
CA ALA A 5 0.86 0.24 1.62
C ALA A 5 -0.44 -0.54 1.74
N LEU A 6 -0.31 -1.86 1.79
CA LEU A 6 -1.42 -2.77 2.03
C LEU A 6 -1.39 -3.20 3.49
N LEU A 7 -2.54 -3.15 4.14
CA LEU A 7 -2.72 -3.72 5.47
C LEU A 7 -3.74 -4.86 5.39
N SER A 8 -3.30 -6.05 5.70
CA SER A 8 -4.11 -7.25 5.66
C SER A 8 -4.07 -7.94 7.02
N THR A 9 -4.61 -9.15 7.10
CA THR A 9 -4.51 -9.97 8.31
C THR A 9 -3.04 -10.25 8.63
N GLY A 10 -2.73 -10.48 9.88
CA GLY A 10 -1.34 -10.65 10.31
C GLY A 10 -0.78 -9.35 10.86
N LYS A 11 -1.27 -8.95 12.02
CA LYS A 11 -0.93 -7.66 12.64
C LYS A 11 0.56 -7.44 12.88
N GLY A 12 1.36 -8.52 12.91
CA GLY A 12 2.81 -8.38 13.11
C GLY A 12 3.50 -7.54 12.04
N THR A 13 2.92 -7.50 10.83
CA THR A 13 3.49 -6.72 9.73
C THR A 13 3.05 -5.27 9.72
N TRP A 14 2.03 -4.92 10.51
CA TRP A 14 1.56 -3.54 10.60
C TRP A 14 2.60 -2.61 11.21
N ALA A 15 3.43 -3.14 12.11
CA ALA A 15 4.52 -2.36 12.69
C ALA A 15 5.54 -1.95 11.62
N GLN A 16 5.77 -2.79 10.62
CA GLN A 16 6.64 -2.46 9.49
C GLN A 16 6.06 -1.31 8.67
N VAL A 17 4.77 -1.37 8.39
CA VAL A 17 4.09 -0.29 7.66
C VAL A 17 4.12 1.00 8.46
N ALA A 18 3.77 0.95 9.75
CA ALA A 18 3.76 2.12 10.61
C ALA A 18 5.17 2.74 10.72
N GLY A 19 6.19 1.91 10.85
CA GLY A 19 7.57 2.38 10.89
C GLY A 19 8.01 3.06 9.61
N LEU A 20 7.60 2.51 8.48
CA LEU A 20 7.90 3.10 7.18
C LEU A 20 7.24 4.48 7.05
N MET A 21 6.00 4.61 7.51
CA MET A 21 5.30 5.89 7.54
C MET A 21 6.04 6.90 8.41
N THR A 22 6.50 6.46 9.59
CA THR A 22 7.18 7.33 10.55
C THR A 22 8.53 7.83 10.04
N HIS A 23 9.32 6.93 9.48
CA HIS A 23 10.73 7.21 9.16
C HIS A 23 10.96 7.72 7.75
N GLY A 24 10.01 7.55 6.84
CA GLY A 24 10.12 8.08 5.49
C GLY A 24 9.55 9.49 5.39
N GLU A 25 9.99 10.21 4.38
CA GLU A 25 9.43 11.52 4.05
C GLU A 25 8.49 11.37 2.86
N TRP A 26 7.20 11.32 3.15
CA TRP A 26 6.19 11.03 2.15
C TRP A 26 5.35 12.27 1.87
N ASP A 27 5.15 12.56 0.58
CA ASP A 27 4.26 13.64 0.14
C ASP A 27 2.80 13.27 0.37
N LYS A 28 2.51 11.98 0.31
CA LYS A 28 1.17 11.44 0.51
C LYS A 28 1.31 9.97 0.90
N ILE A 29 0.39 9.49 1.73
CA ILE A 29 0.35 8.09 2.15
C ILE A 29 -1.03 7.54 1.84
N VAL A 30 -1.08 6.43 1.12
CA VAL A 30 -2.32 5.71 0.81
C VAL A 30 -2.22 4.32 1.45
N ILE A 31 -3.16 4.04 2.34
CA ILE A 31 -3.25 2.74 3.01
C ILE A 31 -4.45 2.00 2.45
N ILE A 32 -4.22 0.80 1.98
CA ILE A 32 -5.26 -0.06 1.40
C ILE A 32 -5.55 -1.20 2.36
N GLY A 33 -6.81 -1.43 2.64
CA GLY A 33 -7.22 -2.53 3.51
C GLY A 33 -8.71 -2.76 3.50
N ASP A 34 -9.13 -3.79 4.21
CA ASP A 34 -10.55 -4.10 4.40
C ASP A 34 -11.07 -3.52 5.71
N ASP A 35 -12.26 -3.96 6.13
CA ASP A 35 -12.85 -3.50 7.39
C ASP A 35 -11.97 -3.79 8.61
N PHE A 36 -11.19 -4.86 8.55
CA PHE A 36 -10.29 -5.21 9.65
C PHE A 36 -9.22 -4.14 9.85
N ALA A 37 -8.74 -3.57 8.76
CA ALA A 37 -7.66 -2.57 8.78
C ALA A 37 -8.14 -1.14 8.97
N LYS A 38 -9.44 -0.87 8.87
CA LYS A 38 -9.93 0.51 8.95
C LYS A 38 -9.69 1.17 10.31
N ASN A 39 -9.40 0.39 11.34
CA ASN A 39 -9.08 0.90 12.67
C ASN A 39 -7.60 1.23 12.85
N PHE A 40 -6.80 1.01 11.81
CA PHE A 40 -5.40 1.39 11.85
C PHE A 40 -5.27 2.89 12.09
N LYS A 41 -4.41 3.25 13.04
CA LYS A 41 -4.20 4.65 13.41
C LYS A 41 -2.73 4.98 13.35
N HIS A 42 -2.44 6.20 12.90
CA HIS A 42 -1.08 6.71 12.83
C HIS A 42 -1.12 8.23 13.00
N GLU A 43 -0.08 8.79 13.58
CA GLU A 43 0.01 10.23 13.79
C GLU A 43 0.18 11.00 12.48
N LYS A 44 0.80 10.40 11.46
CA LYS A 44 0.89 11.01 10.14
C LYS A 44 -0.41 10.81 9.38
N LYS A 45 -0.82 11.84 8.66
CA LYS A 45 -2.03 11.83 7.87
C LYS A 45 -1.89 10.82 6.72
N PHE A 46 -2.93 10.04 6.50
CA PHE A 46 -2.99 9.11 5.37
C PHE A 46 -4.41 9.01 4.84
N GLU A 47 -4.54 8.59 3.60
CA GLU A 47 -5.84 8.26 3.01
C GLU A 47 -6.05 6.76 3.09
N PHE A 48 -7.19 6.34 3.62
CA PHE A 48 -7.53 4.92 3.68
C PHE A 48 -8.42 4.55 2.51
N VAL A 49 -8.00 3.56 1.73
CA VAL A 49 -8.77 3.02 0.61
C VAL A 49 -9.29 1.65 1.02
N LYS A 50 -10.60 1.59 1.25
CA LYS A 50 -11.23 0.34 1.66
C LYS A 50 -11.50 -0.54 0.45
N VAL A 51 -11.17 -1.81 0.57
CA VAL A 51 -11.40 -2.82 -0.47
C VAL A 51 -11.69 -4.16 0.19
N SER A 52 -12.52 -4.99 -0.44
CA SER A 52 -12.74 -6.35 0.04
C SER A 52 -11.61 -7.24 -0.45
N LEU A 53 -10.80 -7.75 0.48
CA LEU A 53 -9.66 -8.60 0.15
C LEU A 53 -10.05 -10.05 -0.15
N ASN A 54 -11.31 -10.42 0.11
CA ASN A 54 -11.82 -11.78 -0.14
C ASN A 54 -12.26 -12.02 -1.58
N GLN A 55 -12.20 -11.00 -2.41
CA GLN A 55 -12.57 -11.12 -3.82
C GLN A 55 -11.61 -12.05 -4.56
N LYS A 56 -12.07 -12.61 -5.68
CA LYS A 56 -11.17 -13.32 -6.59
C LYS A 56 -10.14 -12.34 -7.13
N ILE A 57 -8.99 -12.86 -7.53
CA ILE A 57 -7.84 -12.03 -7.88
C ILE A 57 -8.15 -11.00 -8.98
N LYS A 58 -8.90 -11.39 -10.00
CA LYS A 58 -9.21 -10.46 -11.09
C LYS A 58 -10.14 -9.34 -10.64
N GLU A 59 -11.15 -9.66 -9.86
CA GLU A 59 -12.06 -8.65 -9.32
C GLU A 59 -11.35 -7.72 -8.36
N LEU A 60 -10.45 -8.26 -7.53
CA LEU A 60 -9.64 -7.47 -6.63
C LEU A 60 -8.74 -6.51 -7.40
N GLN A 61 -8.08 -6.99 -8.44
CA GLN A 61 -7.22 -6.17 -9.29
C GLN A 61 -8.01 -5.03 -9.94
N GLN A 62 -9.18 -5.32 -10.48
CA GLN A 62 -10.02 -4.31 -11.11
C GLN A 62 -10.54 -3.29 -10.11
N ASP A 63 -10.93 -3.74 -8.93
CA ASP A 63 -11.41 -2.86 -7.86
C ASP A 63 -10.30 -1.92 -7.39
N LEU A 64 -9.10 -2.46 -7.18
CA LEU A 64 -7.94 -1.65 -6.81
C LEU A 64 -7.59 -0.64 -7.90
N LYS A 65 -7.58 -1.07 -9.15
CA LYS A 65 -7.31 -0.17 -10.27
C LYS A 65 -8.30 0.99 -10.31
N SER A 66 -9.58 0.69 -10.14
CA SER A 66 -10.63 1.69 -10.14
C SER A 66 -10.49 2.68 -8.98
N LYS A 67 -10.23 2.17 -7.78
CA LYS A 67 -10.13 3.01 -6.58
C LYS A 67 -8.84 3.82 -6.50
N LEU A 68 -7.78 3.34 -7.11
CA LEU A 68 -6.48 4.04 -7.10
C LEU A 68 -6.31 5.00 -8.27
N LYS A 69 -7.17 4.91 -9.29
CA LYS A 69 -7.08 5.79 -10.45
C LYS A 69 -7.21 7.24 -10.01
N GLY A 70 -6.26 8.07 -10.45
CA GLY A 70 -6.26 9.51 -10.13
C GLY A 70 -5.80 9.85 -8.73
N LYS A 71 -5.38 8.89 -7.93
CA LYS A 71 -4.93 9.14 -6.56
C LYS A 71 -3.52 9.70 -6.47
N PHE A 72 -2.71 9.48 -7.50
CA PHE A 72 -1.29 9.82 -7.46
C PHE A 72 -0.99 10.99 -8.37
N SER A 73 -0.21 11.95 -7.86
CA SER A 73 0.18 13.13 -8.64
C SER A 73 1.50 12.91 -9.37
N GLY A 74 2.32 11.97 -8.91
CA GLY A 74 3.59 11.65 -9.56
C GLY A 74 3.45 10.48 -10.53
N THR A 75 4.56 10.16 -11.18
CA THR A 75 4.62 9.04 -12.12
C THR A 75 5.11 7.75 -11.48
N GLU A 76 5.58 7.83 -10.24
CA GLU A 76 6.14 6.70 -9.51
C GLU A 76 5.67 6.74 -8.07
N VAL A 77 5.44 5.57 -7.49
CA VAL A 77 5.08 5.44 -6.07
C VAL A 77 6.06 4.50 -5.37
N ALA A 78 6.26 4.74 -4.08
CA ALA A 78 6.92 3.77 -3.22
C ALA A 78 5.86 2.78 -2.74
N LEU A 79 6.17 1.50 -2.78
CA LEU A 79 5.23 0.44 -2.42
C LEU A 79 5.85 -0.45 -1.35
N THR A 80 5.08 -0.73 -0.30
CA THR A 80 5.43 -1.78 0.64
C THR A 80 4.38 -2.88 0.61
N ILE A 81 4.84 -4.11 0.50
CA ILE A 81 4.01 -5.30 0.58
C ILE A 81 4.44 -6.19 1.74
N ALA A 82 4.90 -5.57 2.83
CA ALA A 82 5.25 -6.30 4.04
C ALA A 82 4.04 -7.02 4.64
N SER A 83 2.83 -6.48 4.44
CA SER A 83 1.57 -7.08 4.88
C SER A 83 0.81 -7.65 3.69
N GLY A 84 0.09 -8.75 3.90
CA GLY A 84 -0.75 -9.35 2.88
C GLY A 84 -0.20 -10.67 2.35
N ASP A 85 -0.96 -11.28 1.44
CA ASP A 85 -0.60 -12.54 0.83
C ASP A 85 -0.28 -12.38 -0.66
N GLY A 86 0.11 -13.48 -1.31
CA GLY A 86 0.51 -13.44 -2.71
C GLY A 86 -0.60 -12.98 -3.65
N LYS A 87 -1.84 -13.39 -3.40
CA LYS A 87 -2.98 -12.95 -4.21
C LYS A 87 -3.16 -11.44 -4.12
N GLU A 88 -3.13 -10.92 -2.91
CA GLU A 88 -3.31 -9.49 -2.65
C GLU A 88 -2.19 -8.68 -3.28
N HIS A 89 -0.96 -9.15 -3.14
CA HIS A 89 0.21 -8.47 -3.73
C HIS A 89 0.15 -8.46 -5.25
N MET A 90 -0.20 -9.60 -5.85
CA MET A 90 -0.30 -9.68 -7.31
C MET A 90 -1.38 -8.75 -7.84
N ALA A 91 -2.53 -8.71 -7.19
CA ALA A 91 -3.62 -7.82 -7.60
C ALA A 91 -3.22 -6.36 -7.49
N LEU A 92 -2.57 -5.96 -6.40
CA LEU A 92 -2.17 -4.58 -6.18
C LEU A 92 -1.08 -4.15 -7.16
N ILE A 93 -0.04 -4.94 -7.31
CA ILE A 93 1.06 -4.63 -8.23
C ILE A 93 0.53 -4.53 -9.66
N SER A 94 -0.31 -5.48 -10.06
CA SER A 94 -0.92 -5.46 -11.39
C SER A 94 -1.78 -4.23 -11.61
N ALA A 95 -2.57 -3.84 -10.61
CA ALA A 95 -3.39 -2.63 -10.70
C ALA A 95 -2.53 -1.39 -10.91
N LEU A 96 -1.43 -1.24 -10.16
CA LEU A 96 -0.54 -0.10 -10.29
C LEU A 96 0.15 -0.06 -11.67
N ILE A 97 0.62 -1.20 -12.16
CA ILE A 97 1.24 -1.28 -13.48
C ILE A 97 0.25 -0.87 -14.56
N ASN A 98 -1.01 -1.22 -14.40
CA ASN A 98 -2.04 -0.93 -15.40
C ASN A 98 -2.60 0.51 -15.33
N LEU A 99 -2.24 1.29 -14.32
CA LEU A 99 -2.73 2.68 -14.20
C LEU A 99 -2.11 3.69 -15.17
N PRO A 100 -0.91 3.64 -15.75
CA PRO A 100 0.34 3.03 -15.33
C PRO A 100 1.10 3.91 -14.35
N VAL A 101 1.59 3.30 -13.30
CA VAL A 101 2.37 3.98 -12.26
C VAL A 101 3.65 3.19 -12.05
N GLY A 102 4.78 3.86 -12.07
CA GLY A 102 6.05 3.23 -11.75
C GLY A 102 6.08 2.81 -10.28
N ILE A 103 6.70 1.68 -10.00
CA ILE A 103 6.76 1.13 -8.66
C ILE A 103 8.21 1.06 -8.21
N ARG A 104 8.46 1.58 -7.02
CA ARG A 104 9.72 1.42 -6.31
C ARG A 104 9.40 0.81 -4.95
N PHE A 105 9.88 -0.40 -4.72
CA PHE A 105 9.67 -1.03 -3.43
C PHE A 105 10.47 -0.32 -2.36
N ALA A 106 9.85 -0.11 -1.20
CA ALA A 106 10.49 0.52 -0.06
C ALA A 106 10.43 -0.42 1.14
N ALA A 107 11.47 -0.44 1.92
CA ALA A 107 11.55 -1.29 3.11
C ALA A 107 12.17 -0.51 4.26
N LEU A 108 11.73 -0.81 5.48
CA LEU A 108 12.34 -0.29 6.68
C LEU A 108 13.37 -1.29 7.17
N THR A 109 14.61 -0.85 7.30
CA THR A 109 15.72 -1.67 7.79
C THR A 109 16.37 -1.01 9.00
N LYS A 110 17.37 -1.65 9.56
CA LYS A 110 18.16 -1.06 10.64
C LYS A 110 18.86 0.22 10.22
N GLU A 111 19.16 0.35 8.94
CA GLU A 111 19.76 1.55 8.37
C GLU A 111 18.75 2.62 8.00
N GLY A 112 17.46 2.38 8.26
CA GLY A 112 16.39 3.29 7.93
C GLY A 112 15.60 2.82 6.70
N VAL A 113 14.92 3.75 6.05
CA VAL A 113 14.12 3.47 4.85
C VAL A 113 15.07 3.31 3.66
N ILE A 114 14.92 2.20 2.96
CA ILE A 114 15.70 1.94 1.74
C ILE A 114 14.76 1.68 0.57
N ASP A 115 15.21 2.00 -0.63
CA ASP A 115 14.56 1.63 -1.89
C ASP A 115 15.18 0.34 -2.42
N LEU A 116 14.34 -0.51 -2.95
CA LEU A 116 14.79 -1.78 -3.53
C LEU A 116 14.74 -1.77 -5.05
#